data_a89306f37a88b78632aa530f2ce81eb1
#
_entry.id   a89306f37a88b78632aa530f2ce81eb1
#
_cell.length_a   1.000
_cell.length_b   1.000
_cell.length_c   1.000
_cell.angle_alpha   90.00
_cell.angle_beta   90.00
_cell.angle_gamma   90.00
#
_symmetry.space_group_name_H-M   'P 1'
#
loop_
_entity.id
_entity.type
_entity.pdbx_description
1 polymer ?
#
loop_
_entity_poly.entity_id
_entity_poly.type
_entity_poly.pdbx_seq_one_letter_code
_entity_poly.pdbx_strand_id
1 'polypeptide(L)'
;VSHRFSVEIMKRLPEFTLEVAWSAGDGVAVLFGPSGAGKTLTLQCLAGLIRPDAGRIVVDDRVLFDSAAGVDLPPQHRRVGYVFQGYALFPHLTVGQNVAFGLRDRPRAERQRRVAEVMERLGLGGLEHRRPGELSGGQRQRVALGRALAIDPALLLLDEPLSALDAPLRRSLRDELRTILSGWGTAAVLVTHDFTEAYQLADRIVIYERGRVIQSAPRAELLWQPASEAVARIMGLRNVLRGTVVKAMPDRIQISWRGLVLEAVNSPTRSYLPPPDSPIAFFIRPEYVRLIRKDRGSPDAAHHMNLMRGRIVGESDFGTVWSLRLRLDAPGPPSQGDFDLEVEVPRLVYEILEIERDRHWELSIHRGSIHVLPT
;
A
#
# COMPACT_ATOMS: atom_id res chain seq x y z
N VAL A 1 -16.45 15.11 -6.34
CA VAL A 1 -15.47 14.33 -7.10
C VAL A 1 -16.24 13.27 -7.87
N SER A 2 -16.21 13.32 -9.20
CA SER A 2 -16.81 12.29 -10.05
C SER A 2 -16.07 10.97 -9.81
N HIS A 3 -16.79 9.95 -9.35
CA HIS A 3 -16.22 8.60 -9.20
C HIS A 3 -16.37 7.87 -10.52
N ARG A 4 -15.27 7.36 -11.08
CA ARG A 4 -15.27 6.55 -12.29
C ARG A 4 -15.83 5.15 -12.04
N PHE A 5 -15.61 4.63 -10.84
CA PHE A 5 -16.20 3.36 -10.43
C PHE A 5 -16.50 3.30 -8.93
N SER A 6 -17.51 2.53 -8.59
CA SER A 6 -17.93 2.25 -7.21
C SER A 6 -18.21 0.76 -7.01
N VAL A 7 -17.84 0.28 -5.84
CA VAL A 7 -17.95 -1.11 -5.41
C VAL A 7 -18.60 -1.12 -4.03
N GLU A 8 -19.76 -1.72 -3.94
CA GLU A 8 -20.45 -2.02 -2.68
C GLU A 8 -20.98 -3.43 -2.78
N ILE A 9 -20.29 -4.39 -2.19
CA ILE A 9 -20.61 -5.82 -2.36
C ILE A 9 -20.49 -6.58 -1.05
N MET A 10 -21.31 -7.62 -0.94
CA MET A 10 -21.19 -8.65 0.07
C MET A 10 -21.06 -10.03 -0.59
N LYS A 11 -20.13 -10.84 -0.11
CA LYS A 11 -19.95 -12.24 -0.51
C LYS A 11 -19.69 -13.09 0.72
N ARG A 12 -20.53 -14.10 0.95
CA ARG A 12 -20.38 -15.07 2.04
C ARG A 12 -19.70 -16.32 1.51
N LEU A 13 -18.68 -16.76 2.20
CA LEU A 13 -18.03 -18.05 2.06
C LEU A 13 -18.16 -18.80 3.41
N PRO A 14 -17.92 -20.11 3.48
CA PRO A 14 -18.16 -20.90 4.70
C PRO A 14 -17.51 -20.32 5.96
N GLU A 15 -16.28 -19.84 5.88
CA GLU A 15 -15.52 -19.32 7.02
C GLU A 15 -15.15 -17.84 6.88
N PHE A 16 -15.65 -17.14 5.83
CA PHE A 16 -15.24 -15.78 5.53
C PHE A 16 -16.36 -14.98 4.90
N THR A 17 -16.55 -13.75 5.35
CA THR A 17 -17.48 -12.81 4.72
C THR A 17 -16.72 -11.60 4.21
N LEU A 18 -16.82 -11.34 2.91
CA LEU A 18 -16.41 -10.09 2.30
C LEU A 18 -17.58 -9.10 2.36
N GLU A 19 -17.36 -7.94 2.96
CA GLU A 19 -18.31 -6.83 3.02
C GLU A 19 -17.54 -5.53 2.80
N VAL A 20 -17.56 -5.01 1.59
CA VAL A 20 -16.71 -3.89 1.19
C VAL A 20 -17.50 -2.82 0.45
N ALA A 21 -17.20 -1.56 0.78
CA ALA A 21 -17.74 -0.40 0.11
C ALA A 21 -16.62 0.63 -0.09
N TRP A 22 -16.35 0.99 -1.35
CA TRP A 22 -15.38 2.01 -1.71
C TRP A 22 -15.58 2.49 -3.16
N SER A 23 -14.98 3.63 -3.46
CA SER A 23 -15.03 4.21 -4.81
C SER A 23 -13.71 4.86 -5.17
N ALA A 24 -13.41 4.95 -6.46
CA ALA A 24 -12.26 5.68 -6.96
C ALA A 24 -12.62 6.40 -8.27
N GLY A 25 -11.82 7.45 -8.57
CA GLY A 25 -11.86 8.17 -9.84
C GLY A 25 -10.95 7.53 -10.88
N ASP A 26 -10.39 8.36 -11.75
CA ASP A 26 -9.33 7.97 -12.68
C ASP A 26 -8.05 7.60 -11.92
N GLY A 27 -7.19 6.83 -12.59
CA GLY A 27 -5.90 6.40 -12.05
C GLY A 27 -5.92 5.00 -11.45
N VAL A 28 -5.00 4.76 -10.52
CA VAL A 28 -4.74 3.43 -9.94
C VAL A 28 -5.23 3.38 -8.50
N ALA A 29 -6.24 2.53 -8.24
CA ALA A 29 -6.63 2.15 -6.88
C ALA A 29 -5.90 0.86 -6.49
N VAL A 30 -5.20 0.87 -5.36
CA VAL A 30 -4.51 -0.33 -4.86
C VAL A 30 -5.25 -0.89 -3.66
N LEU A 31 -5.64 -2.16 -3.73
CA LEU A 31 -6.16 -2.92 -2.60
C LEU A 31 -4.99 -3.51 -1.84
N PHE A 32 -4.79 -3.05 -0.62
CA PHE A 32 -3.67 -3.43 0.24
C PHE A 32 -4.16 -4.06 1.54
N GLY A 33 -3.42 -5.01 2.08
CA GLY A 33 -3.73 -5.66 3.35
C GLY A 33 -3.19 -7.08 3.44
N PRO A 34 -3.38 -7.77 4.58
CA PRO A 34 -2.88 -9.12 4.80
C PRO A 34 -3.39 -10.14 3.78
N SER A 35 -2.68 -11.25 3.63
CA SER A 35 -3.18 -12.40 2.86
C SER A 35 -4.51 -12.89 3.45
N GLY A 36 -5.44 -13.30 2.59
CA GLY A 36 -6.77 -13.73 3.03
C GLY A 36 -7.75 -12.60 3.38
N ALA A 37 -7.36 -11.31 3.28
CA ALA A 37 -8.26 -10.20 3.60
C ALA A 37 -9.40 -9.96 2.60
N GLY A 38 -9.47 -10.69 1.47
CA GLY A 38 -10.55 -10.60 0.49
C GLY A 38 -10.22 -9.78 -0.77
N LYS A 39 -8.98 -9.33 -0.96
CA LYS A 39 -8.56 -8.46 -2.08
C LYS A 39 -8.79 -9.12 -3.45
N THR A 40 -8.23 -10.29 -3.68
CA THR A 40 -8.43 -11.08 -4.91
C THR A 40 -9.90 -11.43 -5.14
N LEU A 41 -10.64 -11.79 -4.07
CA LEU A 41 -12.08 -12.05 -4.16
C LEU A 41 -12.85 -10.83 -4.67
N THR A 42 -12.46 -9.63 -4.23
CA THR A 42 -13.03 -8.37 -4.74
C THR A 42 -12.75 -8.21 -6.24
N LEU A 43 -11.51 -8.44 -6.70
CA LEU A 43 -11.18 -8.40 -8.14
C LEU A 43 -12.01 -9.41 -8.94
N GLN A 44 -12.17 -10.62 -8.43
CA GLN A 44 -12.96 -11.67 -9.08
C GLN A 44 -14.45 -11.30 -9.17
N CYS A 45 -14.98 -10.64 -8.13
CA CYS A 45 -16.35 -10.08 -8.15
C CYS A 45 -16.48 -8.95 -9.20
N LEU A 46 -15.50 -8.05 -9.28
CA LEU A 46 -15.47 -6.98 -10.30
C LEU A 46 -15.41 -7.55 -11.72
N ALA A 47 -14.62 -8.57 -11.93
CA ALA A 47 -14.51 -9.25 -13.24
C ALA A 47 -15.74 -10.09 -13.60
N GLY A 48 -16.62 -10.40 -12.64
CA GLY A 48 -17.77 -11.29 -12.84
C GLY A 48 -17.40 -12.77 -12.84
N LEU A 49 -16.20 -13.11 -12.38
CA LEU A 49 -15.75 -14.50 -12.20
C LEU A 49 -16.41 -15.14 -10.97
N ILE A 50 -16.72 -14.33 -9.99
CA ILE A 50 -17.49 -14.73 -8.79
C ILE A 50 -18.65 -13.74 -8.66
N ARG A 51 -19.86 -14.28 -8.49
CA ARG A 51 -21.04 -13.50 -8.25
C ARG A 51 -21.11 -13.07 -6.77
N PRO A 52 -21.23 -11.76 -6.46
CA PRO A 52 -21.58 -11.31 -5.12
C PRO A 52 -22.96 -11.82 -4.69
N ASP A 53 -23.20 -11.94 -3.39
CA ASP A 53 -24.51 -12.33 -2.85
C ASP A 53 -25.45 -11.12 -2.72
N ALA A 54 -24.86 -9.91 -2.50
CA ALA A 54 -25.61 -8.66 -2.45
C ALA A 54 -24.72 -7.48 -2.87
N GLY A 55 -25.36 -6.34 -3.18
CA GLY A 55 -24.70 -5.07 -3.42
C GLY A 55 -24.73 -4.61 -4.86
N ARG A 56 -23.82 -3.68 -5.21
CA ARG A 56 -23.78 -3.02 -6.52
C ARG A 56 -22.37 -2.74 -6.97
N ILE A 57 -22.10 -2.91 -8.28
CA ILE A 57 -20.83 -2.57 -8.95
C ILE A 57 -21.16 -1.67 -10.15
N VAL A 58 -20.52 -0.49 -10.19
CA VAL A 58 -20.67 0.47 -11.30
C VAL A 58 -19.30 0.85 -11.83
N VAL A 59 -19.13 0.89 -13.15
CA VAL A 59 -17.93 1.35 -13.86
C VAL A 59 -18.33 2.22 -15.02
N ASP A 60 -17.82 3.45 -15.14
CA ASP A 60 -18.17 4.44 -16.17
C ASP A 60 -19.69 4.60 -16.32
N ASP A 61 -20.39 4.82 -15.19
CA ASP A 61 -21.87 4.94 -15.11
C ASP A 61 -22.65 3.67 -15.53
N ARG A 62 -21.93 2.61 -15.91
CA ARG A 62 -22.52 1.34 -16.29
C ARG A 62 -22.62 0.41 -15.08
N VAL A 63 -23.82 -0.08 -14.80
CA VAL A 63 -24.05 -1.09 -13.75
C VAL A 63 -23.60 -2.46 -14.27
N LEU A 64 -22.59 -3.04 -13.62
CA LEU A 64 -22.07 -4.39 -13.92
C LEU A 64 -22.78 -5.47 -13.10
N PHE A 65 -23.12 -5.12 -11.87
CA PHE A 65 -23.85 -5.98 -10.92
C PHE A 65 -24.77 -5.10 -10.05
N ASP A 66 -25.99 -5.54 -9.83
CA ASP A 66 -26.93 -4.96 -8.87
C ASP A 66 -27.91 -6.04 -8.42
N SER A 67 -27.78 -6.47 -7.16
CA SER A 67 -28.61 -7.53 -6.61
C SER A 67 -30.09 -7.13 -6.48
N ALA A 68 -30.38 -5.84 -6.23
CA ALA A 68 -31.74 -5.34 -6.08
C ALA A 68 -32.46 -5.21 -7.44
N ALA A 69 -31.72 -4.80 -8.47
CA ALA A 69 -32.24 -4.66 -9.83
C ALA A 69 -32.14 -5.96 -10.67
N GLY A 70 -31.55 -7.04 -10.12
CA GLY A 70 -31.37 -8.30 -10.85
C GLY A 70 -30.33 -8.21 -11.99
N VAL A 71 -29.42 -7.24 -11.96
CA VAL A 71 -28.38 -7.06 -12.98
C VAL A 71 -27.15 -7.88 -12.59
N ASP A 72 -26.69 -8.76 -13.49
CA ASP A 72 -25.43 -9.49 -13.35
C ASP A 72 -24.84 -9.72 -14.74
N LEU A 73 -23.97 -8.81 -15.18
CA LEU A 73 -23.31 -8.93 -16.46
C LEU A 73 -22.24 -10.02 -16.41
N PRO A 74 -22.24 -10.98 -17.36
CA PRO A 74 -21.19 -11.97 -17.44
C PRO A 74 -19.85 -11.33 -17.82
N PRO A 75 -18.70 -11.96 -17.50
CA PRO A 75 -17.36 -11.38 -17.67
C PRO A 75 -17.09 -10.75 -19.03
N GLN A 76 -17.47 -11.44 -20.12
CA GLN A 76 -17.24 -10.96 -21.49
C GLN A 76 -17.98 -9.66 -21.83
N HIS A 77 -19.03 -9.32 -21.09
CA HIS A 77 -19.81 -8.10 -21.29
C HIS A 77 -19.41 -6.97 -20.34
N ARG A 78 -18.49 -7.20 -19.38
CA ARG A 78 -18.09 -6.15 -18.42
C ARG A 78 -17.06 -5.16 -18.97
N ARG A 79 -16.42 -5.44 -20.10
CA ARG A 79 -15.31 -4.64 -20.66
C ARG A 79 -14.19 -4.41 -19.63
N VAL A 80 -13.82 -5.45 -18.94
CA VAL A 80 -12.77 -5.45 -17.91
C VAL A 80 -11.57 -6.26 -18.40
N GLY A 81 -10.38 -5.66 -18.35
CA GLY A 81 -9.13 -6.39 -18.56
C GLY A 81 -8.67 -7.02 -17.24
N TYR A 82 -8.24 -8.27 -17.25
CA TYR A 82 -7.76 -8.96 -16.06
C TYR A 82 -6.37 -9.55 -16.28
N VAL A 83 -5.43 -9.19 -15.42
CA VAL A 83 -4.10 -9.81 -15.33
C VAL A 83 -4.06 -10.64 -14.05
N PHE A 84 -4.00 -11.96 -14.23
CA PHE A 84 -3.96 -12.93 -13.12
C PHE A 84 -2.57 -12.99 -12.48
N GLN A 85 -2.51 -13.39 -11.23
CA GLN A 85 -1.30 -13.81 -10.56
C GLN A 85 -0.63 -14.93 -11.42
N GLY A 86 0.66 -14.80 -11.72
CA GLY A 86 1.34 -15.73 -12.63
C GLY A 86 1.01 -15.56 -14.12
N TYR A 87 0.34 -14.43 -14.49
CA TYR A 87 0.09 -13.99 -15.87
C TYR A 87 -0.92 -14.83 -16.68
N ALA A 88 -1.10 -16.12 -16.41
CA ALA A 88 -2.01 -17.03 -17.08
C ALA A 88 -1.97 -16.90 -18.62
N LEU A 89 -0.77 -16.81 -19.20
CA LEU A 89 -0.59 -16.82 -20.66
C LEU A 89 -0.91 -18.20 -21.23
N PHE A 90 -1.48 -18.21 -22.43
CA PHE A 90 -1.75 -19.46 -23.15
C PHE A 90 -0.42 -20.02 -23.70
N PRO A 91 0.10 -21.14 -23.18
CA PRO A 91 1.44 -21.61 -23.51
C PRO A 91 1.59 -22.12 -24.94
N HIS A 92 0.48 -22.53 -25.56
CA HIS A 92 0.40 -23.01 -26.93
C HIS A 92 0.24 -21.89 -27.97
N LEU A 93 -0.05 -20.68 -27.56
CA LEU A 93 -0.19 -19.50 -28.42
C LEU A 93 1.11 -18.68 -28.43
N THR A 94 1.38 -18.03 -29.56
CA THR A 94 2.47 -17.06 -29.64
C THR A 94 2.12 -15.77 -28.88
N VAL A 95 3.10 -14.86 -28.72
CA VAL A 95 2.91 -13.54 -28.12
C VAL A 95 1.80 -12.76 -28.85
N GLY A 96 1.91 -12.65 -30.19
CA GLY A 96 0.90 -11.96 -30.98
C GLY A 96 -0.49 -12.59 -30.86
N GLN A 97 -0.56 -13.92 -30.78
CA GLN A 97 -1.83 -14.64 -30.58
C GLN A 97 -2.39 -14.45 -29.16
N ASN A 98 -1.54 -14.40 -28.13
CA ASN A 98 -1.97 -14.08 -26.77
C ASN A 98 -2.58 -12.68 -26.72
N VAL A 99 -1.92 -11.65 -27.27
CA VAL A 99 -2.43 -10.27 -27.32
C VAL A 99 -3.73 -10.19 -28.13
N ALA A 100 -3.82 -10.92 -29.25
CA ALA A 100 -5.00 -10.94 -30.12
C ALA A 100 -6.20 -11.71 -29.54
N PHE A 101 -6.04 -12.43 -28.43
CA PHE A 101 -7.02 -13.43 -27.97
C PHE A 101 -8.42 -12.83 -27.71
N GLY A 102 -8.49 -11.68 -27.07
CA GLY A 102 -9.73 -10.97 -26.77
C GLY A 102 -10.34 -10.20 -27.96
N LEU A 103 -9.69 -10.23 -29.13
CA LEU A 103 -10.10 -9.45 -30.32
C LEU A 103 -10.75 -10.32 -31.41
N ARG A 104 -11.20 -11.53 -31.08
CA ARG A 104 -11.65 -12.54 -32.07
C ARG A 104 -12.86 -12.06 -32.91
N ASP A 105 -13.72 -11.24 -32.30
CA ASP A 105 -14.93 -10.73 -32.96
C ASP A 105 -14.68 -9.49 -33.84
N ARG A 106 -13.44 -8.96 -33.84
CA ARG A 106 -13.06 -7.81 -34.67
C ARG A 106 -12.60 -8.26 -36.05
N PRO A 107 -12.82 -7.41 -37.10
CA PRO A 107 -12.30 -7.65 -38.43
C PRO A 107 -10.78 -7.88 -38.42
N ARG A 108 -10.29 -8.76 -39.30
CA ARG A 108 -8.86 -9.18 -39.32
C ARG A 108 -7.90 -7.99 -39.40
N ALA A 109 -8.19 -7.01 -40.25
CA ALA A 109 -7.34 -5.82 -40.43
C ALA A 109 -7.29 -4.95 -39.15
N GLU A 110 -8.42 -4.73 -38.49
CA GLU A 110 -8.52 -3.99 -37.23
C GLU A 110 -7.77 -4.72 -36.12
N ARG A 111 -7.96 -6.03 -35.99
CA ARG A 111 -7.25 -6.86 -35.02
C ARG A 111 -5.73 -6.80 -35.20
N GLN A 112 -5.24 -6.90 -36.44
CA GLN A 112 -3.80 -6.81 -36.74
C GLN A 112 -3.24 -5.45 -36.35
N ARG A 113 -3.93 -4.36 -36.73
CA ARG A 113 -3.53 -3.01 -36.37
C ARG A 113 -3.46 -2.80 -34.85
N ARG A 114 -4.51 -3.27 -34.13
CA ARG A 114 -4.57 -3.13 -32.66
C ARG A 114 -3.48 -3.94 -31.95
N VAL A 115 -3.20 -5.16 -32.42
CA VAL A 115 -2.10 -5.97 -31.88
C VAL A 115 -0.75 -5.30 -32.10
N ALA A 116 -0.48 -4.77 -33.30
CA ALA A 116 0.75 -4.06 -33.59
C ALA A 116 0.92 -2.82 -32.70
N GLU A 117 -0.11 -1.99 -32.57
CA GLU A 117 -0.12 -0.83 -31.65
C GLU A 117 0.20 -1.21 -30.21
N VAL A 118 -0.49 -2.23 -29.68
CA VAL A 118 -0.30 -2.68 -28.29
C VAL A 118 1.11 -3.22 -28.08
N MET A 119 1.62 -4.00 -29.03
CA MET A 119 2.96 -4.57 -28.95
C MET A 119 4.06 -3.49 -29.01
N GLU A 120 3.89 -2.50 -29.87
CA GLU A 120 4.81 -1.37 -29.97
C GLU A 120 4.83 -0.57 -28.64
N ARG A 121 3.66 -0.19 -28.11
CA ARG A 121 3.53 0.56 -26.86
C ARG A 121 4.10 -0.17 -25.63
N LEU A 122 4.12 -1.51 -25.66
CA LEU A 122 4.68 -2.34 -24.58
C LEU A 122 6.10 -2.82 -24.85
N GLY A 123 6.76 -2.34 -25.92
CA GLY A 123 8.12 -2.73 -26.25
C GLY A 123 8.27 -4.24 -26.52
N LEU A 124 7.26 -4.85 -27.16
CA LEU A 124 7.21 -6.27 -27.51
C LEU A 124 7.51 -6.52 -29.00
N GLY A 125 7.91 -5.49 -29.76
CA GLY A 125 8.27 -5.62 -31.17
C GLY A 125 9.35 -6.68 -31.39
N GLY A 126 9.19 -7.49 -32.44
CA GLY A 126 10.09 -8.60 -32.77
C GLY A 126 9.88 -9.89 -31.95
N LEU A 127 8.92 -9.90 -31.01
CA LEU A 127 8.60 -11.08 -30.21
C LEU A 127 7.31 -11.77 -30.64
N GLU A 128 6.66 -11.34 -31.74
CA GLU A 128 5.32 -11.74 -32.18
C GLU A 128 5.15 -13.24 -32.29
N HIS A 129 6.20 -13.92 -32.75
CA HIS A 129 6.21 -15.35 -33.05
C HIS A 129 6.71 -16.22 -31.90
N ARG A 130 7.30 -15.62 -30.84
CA ARG A 130 7.77 -16.36 -29.65
C ARG A 130 6.60 -16.89 -28.84
N ARG A 131 6.87 -17.96 -28.10
CA ARG A 131 5.93 -18.54 -27.12
C ARG A 131 6.26 -18.07 -25.71
N PRO A 132 5.30 -18.11 -24.76
CA PRO A 132 5.51 -17.66 -23.38
C PRO A 132 6.72 -18.33 -22.69
N GLY A 133 7.04 -19.57 -22.98
CA GLY A 133 8.20 -20.27 -22.42
C GLY A 133 9.57 -19.71 -22.84
N GLU A 134 9.62 -18.94 -23.94
CA GLU A 134 10.84 -18.33 -24.49
C GLU A 134 11.06 -16.90 -24.00
N LEU A 135 10.19 -16.41 -23.10
CA LEU A 135 10.19 -15.03 -22.62
C LEU A 135 10.78 -14.91 -21.22
N SER A 136 11.42 -13.76 -20.93
CA SER A 136 11.75 -13.37 -19.57
C SER A 136 10.49 -13.09 -18.73
N GLY A 137 10.62 -13.04 -17.41
CA GLY A 137 9.50 -12.70 -16.49
C GLY A 137 8.83 -11.39 -16.84
N GLY A 138 9.61 -10.33 -17.08
CA GLY A 138 9.09 -9.02 -17.48
C GLY A 138 8.42 -9.02 -18.85
N GLN A 139 8.97 -9.76 -19.82
CA GLN A 139 8.30 -9.91 -21.11
C GLN A 139 6.97 -10.65 -20.99
N ARG A 140 6.88 -11.69 -20.16
CA ARG A 140 5.60 -12.38 -19.88
C ARG A 140 4.58 -11.45 -19.26
N GLN A 141 4.99 -10.60 -18.32
CA GLN A 141 4.12 -9.59 -17.73
C GLN A 141 3.58 -8.61 -18.76
N ARG A 142 4.46 -8.05 -19.62
CA ARG A 142 4.04 -7.14 -20.70
C ARG A 142 3.07 -7.80 -21.67
N VAL A 143 3.26 -9.06 -22.01
CA VAL A 143 2.32 -9.81 -22.86
C VAL A 143 0.96 -9.98 -22.17
N ALA A 144 0.92 -10.26 -20.87
CA ALA A 144 -0.33 -10.37 -20.12
C ALA A 144 -1.06 -9.02 -20.03
N LEU A 145 -0.32 -7.92 -19.80
CA LEU A 145 -0.85 -6.56 -19.88
C LEU A 145 -1.37 -6.26 -21.28
N GLY A 146 -0.61 -6.60 -22.33
CA GLY A 146 -1.02 -6.41 -23.71
C GLY A 146 -2.32 -7.15 -24.05
N ARG A 147 -2.46 -8.38 -23.60
CA ARG A 147 -3.70 -9.15 -23.76
C ARG A 147 -4.90 -8.46 -23.08
N ALA A 148 -4.70 -7.95 -21.87
CA ALA A 148 -5.75 -7.27 -21.11
C ALA A 148 -6.09 -5.89 -21.68
N LEU A 149 -5.11 -5.14 -22.21
CA LEU A 149 -5.27 -3.79 -22.76
C LEU A 149 -5.73 -3.77 -24.22
N ALA A 150 -5.52 -4.87 -24.96
CA ALA A 150 -5.90 -4.96 -26.38
C ALA A 150 -7.40 -4.76 -26.61
N ILE A 151 -8.24 -5.20 -25.68
CA ILE A 151 -9.71 -5.08 -25.76
C ILE A 151 -10.24 -3.69 -25.47
N ASP A 152 -9.36 -2.73 -25.15
CA ASP A 152 -9.73 -1.37 -24.72
C ASP A 152 -10.69 -1.39 -23.51
N PRO A 153 -10.21 -1.88 -22.35
CA PRO A 153 -11.08 -2.08 -21.20
C PRO A 153 -11.47 -0.74 -20.55
N ALA A 154 -12.67 -0.68 -19.97
CA ALA A 154 -13.10 0.42 -19.12
C ALA A 154 -12.37 0.40 -17.75
N LEU A 155 -12.02 -0.81 -17.28
CA LEU A 155 -11.29 -1.02 -16.01
C LEU A 155 -10.26 -2.15 -16.20
N LEU A 156 -9.04 -1.92 -15.72
CA LEU A 156 -7.97 -2.92 -15.68
C LEU A 156 -7.81 -3.48 -14.26
N LEU A 157 -7.86 -4.79 -14.10
CA LEU A 157 -7.69 -5.50 -12.85
C LEU A 157 -6.36 -6.24 -12.84
N LEU A 158 -5.53 -6.02 -11.81
CA LEU A 158 -4.19 -6.57 -11.70
C LEU A 158 -4.05 -7.31 -10.36
N ASP A 159 -3.98 -8.63 -10.42
CA ASP A 159 -3.88 -9.48 -9.23
C ASP A 159 -2.42 -9.85 -8.97
N GLU A 160 -1.78 -9.20 -8.01
CA GLU A 160 -0.37 -9.37 -7.63
C GLU A 160 0.59 -9.39 -8.84
N PRO A 161 0.58 -8.38 -9.72
CA PRO A 161 1.26 -8.43 -11.01
C PRO A 161 2.78 -8.55 -10.93
N LEU A 162 3.40 -8.27 -9.77
CA LEU A 162 4.85 -8.29 -9.56
C LEU A 162 5.31 -9.41 -8.62
N SER A 163 4.39 -10.23 -8.08
CA SER A 163 4.72 -11.23 -7.04
C SER A 163 5.63 -12.36 -7.53
N ALA A 164 5.55 -12.70 -8.83
CA ALA A 164 6.31 -13.79 -9.44
C ALA A 164 7.75 -13.41 -9.84
N LEU A 165 8.22 -12.21 -9.47
CA LEU A 165 9.51 -11.65 -9.90
C LEU A 165 10.51 -11.57 -8.75
N ASP A 166 11.80 -11.69 -9.07
CA ASP A 166 12.88 -11.43 -8.12
C ASP A 166 12.99 -9.93 -7.74
N ALA A 167 13.63 -9.63 -6.63
CA ALA A 167 13.65 -8.28 -6.07
C ALA A 167 14.30 -7.21 -6.99
N PRO A 168 15.44 -7.45 -7.68
CA PRO A 168 16.02 -6.48 -8.61
C PRO A 168 15.09 -6.17 -9.79
N LEU A 169 14.52 -7.21 -10.41
CA LEU A 169 13.62 -7.08 -11.55
C LEU A 169 12.29 -6.42 -11.15
N ARG A 170 11.79 -6.71 -9.95
CA ARG A 170 10.55 -6.12 -9.41
C ARG A 170 10.61 -4.61 -9.32
N ARG A 171 11.76 -4.02 -8.89
CA ARG A 171 11.93 -2.56 -8.81
C ARG A 171 11.83 -1.90 -10.19
N SER A 172 12.57 -2.40 -11.18
CA SER A 172 12.54 -1.87 -12.55
C SER A 172 11.16 -1.99 -13.19
N LEU A 173 10.50 -3.14 -13.03
CA LEU A 173 9.19 -3.38 -13.62
C LEU A 173 8.05 -2.62 -12.91
N ARG A 174 8.22 -2.23 -11.66
CA ARG A 174 7.28 -1.35 -10.96
C ARG A 174 7.22 0.02 -11.59
N ASP A 175 8.38 0.64 -11.84
CA ASP A 175 8.46 1.96 -12.48
C ASP A 175 7.91 1.91 -13.91
N GLU A 176 8.21 0.83 -14.62
CA GLU A 176 7.66 0.57 -15.95
C GLU A 176 6.14 0.39 -15.93
N LEU A 177 5.61 -0.41 -14.99
CA LEU A 177 4.16 -0.62 -14.83
C LEU A 177 3.44 0.69 -14.57
N ARG A 178 4.00 1.55 -13.70
CA ARG A 178 3.44 2.89 -13.46
C ARG A 178 3.39 3.72 -14.75
N THR A 179 4.46 3.71 -15.54
CA THR A 179 4.53 4.42 -16.83
C THR A 179 3.48 3.87 -17.81
N ILE A 180 3.35 2.57 -17.92
CA ILE A 180 2.35 1.91 -18.77
C ILE A 180 0.94 2.33 -18.34
N LEU A 181 0.59 2.21 -17.05
CA LEU A 181 -0.74 2.54 -16.54
C LEU A 181 -1.08 4.01 -16.78
N SER A 182 -0.15 4.93 -16.51
CA SER A 182 -0.33 6.37 -16.74
C SER A 182 -0.51 6.68 -18.23
N GLY A 183 0.30 6.07 -19.10
CA GLY A 183 0.27 6.31 -20.54
C GLY A 183 -0.97 5.73 -21.24
N TRP A 184 -1.62 4.75 -20.62
CA TRP A 184 -2.85 4.17 -21.19
C TRP A 184 -4.12 4.95 -20.82
N GLY A 185 -4.13 5.68 -19.69
CA GLY A 185 -5.28 6.46 -19.24
C GLY A 185 -6.50 5.62 -18.82
N THR A 186 -6.32 4.30 -18.67
CA THR A 186 -7.37 3.38 -18.19
C THR A 186 -7.33 3.32 -16.67
N ALA A 187 -8.48 3.44 -16.00
CA ALA A 187 -8.54 3.21 -14.56
C ALA A 187 -8.12 1.78 -14.22
N ALA A 188 -7.39 1.61 -13.13
CA ALA A 188 -6.91 0.30 -12.74
C ALA A 188 -7.18 0.01 -11.25
N VAL A 189 -7.46 -1.25 -10.94
CA VAL A 189 -7.47 -1.78 -9.58
C VAL A 189 -6.37 -2.83 -9.46
N LEU A 190 -5.45 -2.62 -8.54
CA LEU A 190 -4.30 -3.49 -8.34
C LEU A 190 -4.32 -4.09 -6.93
N VAL A 191 -4.03 -5.36 -6.80
CA VAL A 191 -3.82 -6.04 -5.52
C VAL A 191 -2.34 -6.23 -5.28
N THR A 192 -1.88 -5.89 -4.08
CA THR A 192 -0.54 -6.24 -3.58
C THR A 192 -0.57 -6.40 -2.07
N HIS A 193 0.43 -7.08 -1.53
CA HIS A 193 0.72 -7.17 -0.10
C HIS A 193 2.01 -6.41 0.28
N ASP A 194 2.70 -5.79 -0.68
CA ASP A 194 3.88 -4.94 -0.46
C ASP A 194 3.45 -3.48 -0.39
N PHE A 195 3.66 -2.82 0.78
CA PHE A 195 3.27 -1.41 0.97
C PHE A 195 4.07 -0.46 0.07
N THR A 196 5.34 -0.79 -0.23
CA THR A 196 6.16 0.02 -1.13
C THR A 196 5.59 0.00 -2.55
N GLU A 197 5.14 -1.16 -3.03
CA GLU A 197 4.43 -1.27 -4.30
C GLU A 197 3.12 -0.48 -4.28
N ALA A 198 2.31 -0.68 -3.24
CA ALA A 198 1.06 0.05 -3.07
C ALA A 198 1.28 1.56 -3.12
N TYR A 199 2.25 2.07 -2.37
CA TYR A 199 2.53 3.50 -2.31
C TYR A 199 3.05 4.07 -3.63
N GLN A 200 3.91 3.34 -4.35
CA GLN A 200 4.50 3.82 -5.61
C GLN A 200 3.53 3.76 -6.78
N LEU A 201 2.67 2.75 -6.84
CA LEU A 201 1.75 2.56 -7.96
C LEU A 201 0.41 3.28 -7.77
N ALA A 202 -0.07 3.44 -6.54
CA ALA A 202 -1.39 3.97 -6.27
C ALA A 202 -1.51 5.48 -6.43
N ASP A 203 -2.68 5.93 -6.87
CA ASP A 203 -3.22 7.25 -6.60
C ASP A 203 -4.08 7.22 -5.34
N ARG A 204 -4.79 6.11 -5.12
CA ARG A 204 -5.60 5.80 -3.92
C ARG A 204 -5.26 4.42 -3.39
N ILE A 205 -5.14 4.27 -2.07
CA ILE A 205 -4.95 2.98 -1.41
C ILE A 205 -6.21 2.66 -0.59
N VAL A 206 -6.68 1.43 -0.73
CA VAL A 206 -7.84 0.88 -0.01
C VAL A 206 -7.32 -0.23 0.90
N ILE A 207 -7.37 0.00 2.21
CA ILE A 207 -6.85 -0.94 3.21
C ILE A 207 -7.92 -1.97 3.57
N TYR A 208 -7.58 -3.23 3.39
CA TYR A 208 -8.42 -4.38 3.70
C TYR A 208 -7.98 -5.06 4.99
N GLU A 209 -8.95 -5.40 5.83
CA GLU A 209 -8.77 -6.27 6.99
C GLU A 209 -9.99 -7.17 7.15
N ARG A 210 -9.76 -8.50 7.21
CA ARG A 210 -10.80 -9.50 7.51
C ARG A 210 -12.11 -9.32 6.73
N GLY A 211 -12.01 -9.09 5.43
CA GLY A 211 -13.17 -8.94 4.56
C GLY A 211 -13.82 -7.55 4.54
N ARG A 212 -13.22 -6.57 5.19
CA ARG A 212 -13.73 -5.19 5.26
C ARG A 212 -12.70 -4.18 4.78
N VAL A 213 -13.20 -3.05 4.31
CA VAL A 213 -12.38 -1.85 4.07
C VAL A 213 -12.32 -1.03 5.35
N ILE A 214 -11.13 -0.82 5.89
CA ILE A 214 -10.92 -0.06 7.13
C ILE A 214 -10.41 1.36 6.88
N GLN A 215 -9.83 1.63 5.70
CA GLN A 215 -9.53 2.98 5.23
C GLN A 215 -9.43 2.99 3.71
N SER A 216 -9.87 4.08 3.08
CA SER A 216 -9.65 4.38 1.66
C SER A 216 -9.26 5.84 1.52
N ALA A 217 -8.01 6.12 1.11
CA ALA A 217 -7.48 7.48 1.04
C ALA A 217 -6.47 7.64 -0.12
N PRO A 218 -6.21 8.88 -0.59
CA PRO A 218 -5.05 9.17 -1.41
C PRO A 218 -3.76 8.67 -0.72
N ARG A 219 -2.80 8.16 -1.49
CA ARG A 219 -1.57 7.57 -0.92
C ARG A 219 -0.81 8.52 0.00
N ALA A 220 -0.75 9.82 -0.34
CA ALA A 220 -0.05 10.81 0.45
C ALA A 220 -0.72 11.03 1.82
N GLU A 221 -2.05 11.06 1.88
CA GLU A 221 -2.81 11.17 3.11
C GLU A 221 -2.61 9.95 4.00
N LEU A 222 -2.74 8.74 3.42
CA LEU A 222 -2.60 7.49 4.15
C LEU A 222 -1.23 7.38 4.85
N LEU A 223 -0.16 7.86 4.20
CA LEU A 223 1.19 7.79 4.75
C LEU A 223 1.32 8.51 6.10
N TRP A 224 0.59 9.62 6.28
CA TRP A 224 0.70 10.49 7.45
C TRP A 224 -0.50 10.43 8.39
N GLN A 225 -1.64 9.94 7.91
CA GLN A 225 -2.91 9.94 8.64
C GLN A 225 -3.59 8.56 8.56
N PRO A 226 -2.96 7.49 9.08
CA PRO A 226 -3.66 6.23 9.24
C PRO A 226 -4.85 6.42 10.19
N ALA A 227 -6.01 5.88 9.79
CA ALA A 227 -7.27 6.11 10.51
C ALA A 227 -7.36 5.35 11.85
N SER A 228 -6.46 4.40 12.09
CA SER A 228 -6.44 3.63 13.33
C SER A 228 -5.10 2.93 13.53
N GLU A 229 -4.92 2.38 14.75
CA GLU A 229 -3.78 1.52 15.07
C GLU A 229 -3.72 0.27 14.17
N ALA A 230 -4.86 -0.30 13.80
CA ALA A 230 -4.94 -1.44 12.89
C ALA A 230 -4.39 -1.08 11.50
N VAL A 231 -4.79 0.06 10.96
CA VAL A 231 -4.26 0.57 9.68
C VAL A 231 -2.76 0.79 9.76
N ALA A 232 -2.27 1.45 10.81
CA ALA A 232 -0.85 1.72 11.03
C ALA A 232 -0.03 0.41 11.04
N ARG A 233 -0.51 -0.63 11.73
CA ARG A 233 0.12 -1.95 11.78
C ARG A 233 0.09 -2.68 10.44
N ILE A 234 -1.03 -2.63 9.72
CA ILE A 234 -1.14 -3.26 8.38
C ILE A 234 -0.18 -2.59 7.39
N MET A 235 0.02 -1.27 7.50
CA MET A 235 1.03 -0.54 6.71
C MET A 235 2.47 -0.89 7.08
N GLY A 236 2.68 -1.69 8.13
CA GLY A 236 4.01 -2.04 8.64
C GLY A 236 4.68 -0.90 9.41
N LEU A 237 3.90 0.09 9.91
CA LEU A 237 4.46 1.13 10.75
C LEU A 237 4.96 0.52 12.07
N ARG A 238 6.17 0.85 12.40
CA ARG A 238 6.82 0.46 13.65
C ARG A 238 6.62 1.56 14.70
N ASN A 239 6.95 1.28 15.96
CA ASN A 239 6.74 2.20 17.07
C ASN A 239 5.31 2.74 17.13
N VAL A 240 4.31 1.86 16.97
CA VAL A 240 2.92 2.16 17.26
C VAL A 240 2.71 1.98 18.75
N LEU A 241 2.54 3.11 19.45
CA LEU A 241 2.65 3.22 20.89
C LEU A 241 1.32 3.69 21.51
N ARG A 242 1.12 3.39 22.79
CA ARG A 242 -0.05 3.85 23.55
C ARG A 242 0.39 4.68 24.74
N GLY A 243 -0.26 5.80 24.92
CA GLY A 243 -0.04 6.72 26.04
C GLY A 243 -1.34 7.27 26.59
N THR A 244 -1.23 8.25 27.45
CA THR A 244 -2.36 8.96 28.04
C THR A 244 -2.21 10.46 27.77
N VAL A 245 -3.27 11.13 27.44
CA VAL A 245 -3.26 12.59 27.21
C VAL A 245 -3.04 13.31 28.53
N VAL A 246 -1.99 14.12 28.62
CA VAL A 246 -1.77 15.03 29.74
C VAL A 246 -2.53 16.32 29.51
N LYS A 247 -2.36 16.91 28.32
CA LYS A 247 -3.03 18.15 27.93
C LYS A 247 -3.13 18.24 26.41
N ALA A 248 -4.29 18.62 25.91
CA ALA A 248 -4.48 18.91 24.49
C ALA A 248 -4.69 20.41 24.27
N MET A 249 -3.99 20.96 23.29
CA MET A 249 -4.03 22.36 22.87
C MET A 249 -4.27 22.43 21.37
N PRO A 250 -4.69 23.57 20.82
CA PRO A 250 -4.98 23.66 19.38
C PRO A 250 -3.80 23.30 18.47
N ASP A 251 -2.56 23.59 18.88
CA ASP A 251 -1.33 23.40 18.12
C ASP A 251 -0.54 22.14 18.53
N ARG A 252 -0.80 21.58 19.73
CA ARG A 252 -0.03 20.47 20.27
C ARG A 252 -0.81 19.61 21.27
N ILE A 253 -0.36 18.37 21.42
CA ILE A 253 -0.85 17.42 22.43
C ILE A 253 0.34 16.96 23.27
N GLN A 254 0.21 17.01 24.59
CA GLN A 254 1.14 16.41 25.53
C GLN A 254 0.65 15.02 25.91
N ILE A 255 1.51 14.02 25.72
CA ILE A 255 1.23 12.60 25.91
C ILE A 255 2.14 12.05 26.99
N SER A 256 1.57 11.48 28.04
CA SER A 256 2.32 10.67 29.00
C SER A 256 2.55 9.27 28.41
N TRP A 257 3.80 8.89 28.25
CA TRP A 257 4.22 7.60 27.80
C TRP A 257 5.39 7.09 28.66
N ARG A 258 5.20 5.99 29.37
CA ARG A 258 6.20 5.42 30.29
C ARG A 258 6.73 6.42 31.35
N GLY A 259 5.89 7.36 31.80
CA GLY A 259 6.30 8.40 32.74
C GLY A 259 7.11 9.55 32.13
N LEU A 260 7.36 9.52 30.83
CA LEU A 260 7.87 10.64 30.04
C LEU A 260 6.69 11.45 29.50
N VAL A 261 6.85 12.76 29.37
CA VAL A 261 5.88 13.64 28.69
C VAL A 261 6.44 14.00 27.32
N LEU A 262 5.73 13.55 26.28
CA LEU A 262 6.05 13.84 24.89
C LEU A 262 5.14 14.92 24.34
N GLU A 263 5.67 15.84 23.56
CA GLU A 263 4.89 16.80 22.76
C GLU A 263 4.73 16.29 21.31
N ALA A 264 3.50 16.22 20.84
CA ALA A 264 3.14 15.94 19.46
C ALA A 264 2.44 17.14 18.84
N VAL A 265 2.56 17.35 17.54
CA VAL A 265 1.77 18.36 16.83
C VAL A 265 0.31 17.88 16.77
N ASN A 266 -0.61 18.76 17.11
CA ASN A 266 -2.02 18.49 16.89
C ASN A 266 -2.35 18.72 15.39
N SER A 267 -2.97 17.74 14.74
CA SER A 267 -3.36 17.88 13.34
C SER A 267 -4.47 18.93 13.20
N PRO A 268 -4.34 19.92 12.29
CA PRO A 268 -5.40 20.88 12.03
C PRO A 268 -6.71 20.26 11.52
N THR A 269 -6.65 19.02 11.02
CA THR A 269 -7.83 18.25 10.58
C THR A 269 -8.57 17.58 11.73
N ARG A 270 -8.01 17.58 12.94
CA ARG A 270 -8.64 17.00 14.11
C ARG A 270 -9.70 17.97 14.67
N SER A 271 -10.95 17.62 14.49
CA SER A 271 -12.11 18.43 14.95
C SER A 271 -12.33 18.40 16.46
N TYR A 272 -11.66 17.48 17.17
CA TYR A 272 -11.88 17.21 18.58
C TYR A 272 -10.54 17.14 19.33
N LEU A 273 -10.46 17.86 20.47
CA LEU A 273 -9.33 17.76 21.39
C LEU A 273 -9.60 16.63 22.38
N PRO A 274 -8.74 15.62 22.46
CA PRO A 274 -8.94 14.53 23.42
C PRO A 274 -8.84 15.08 24.86
N PRO A 275 -9.73 14.62 25.78
CA PRO A 275 -9.70 15.10 27.16
C PRO A 275 -8.44 14.61 27.88
N PRO A 276 -7.99 15.31 28.93
CA PRO A 276 -6.94 14.80 29.81
C PRO A 276 -7.30 13.39 30.33
N ASP A 277 -6.27 12.61 30.62
CA ASP A 277 -6.35 11.23 31.11
C ASP A 277 -7.00 10.22 30.15
N SER A 278 -7.38 10.64 28.94
CA SER A 278 -7.87 9.70 27.93
C SER A 278 -6.72 8.88 27.31
N PRO A 279 -6.96 7.59 26.98
CA PRO A 279 -5.99 6.79 26.26
C PRO A 279 -5.82 7.32 24.83
N ILE A 280 -4.58 7.30 24.33
CA ILE A 280 -4.25 7.74 23.00
C ILE A 280 -3.22 6.83 22.36
N ALA A 281 -3.41 6.51 21.09
CA ALA A 281 -2.41 5.81 20.29
C ALA A 281 -1.66 6.81 19.41
N PHE A 282 -0.37 6.59 19.22
CA PHE A 282 0.46 7.39 18.35
C PHE A 282 1.56 6.52 17.74
N PHE A 283 2.18 7.00 16.67
CA PHE A 283 3.34 6.32 16.10
C PHE A 283 4.49 7.27 15.84
N ILE A 284 5.70 6.71 15.83
CA ILE A 284 6.93 7.41 15.52
C ILE A 284 7.67 6.56 14.49
N ARG A 285 8.00 7.13 13.33
CA ARG A 285 8.77 6.39 12.34
C ARG A 285 10.21 6.21 12.83
N PRO A 286 10.79 5.00 12.73
CA PRO A 286 12.14 4.70 13.21
C PRO A 286 13.21 5.64 12.64
N GLU A 287 13.07 6.07 11.39
CA GLU A 287 13.98 6.97 10.69
C GLU A 287 13.91 8.44 11.18
N TYR A 288 12.90 8.79 11.99
CA TYR A 288 12.76 10.14 12.58
C TYR A 288 13.26 10.23 14.02
N VAL A 289 13.66 9.11 14.61
CA VAL A 289 14.34 9.09 15.90
C VAL A 289 15.83 9.32 15.68
N ARG A 290 16.37 10.40 16.26
CA ARG A 290 17.77 10.77 16.07
C ARG A 290 18.59 10.41 17.29
N LEU A 291 19.74 9.81 17.08
CA LEU A 291 20.79 9.63 18.10
C LEU A 291 21.59 10.94 18.21
N ILE A 292 21.75 11.44 19.43
CA ILE A 292 22.50 12.70 19.68
C ILE A 292 23.96 12.35 19.93
N ARG A 293 24.85 13.03 19.23
CA ARG A 293 26.29 12.93 19.44
C ARG A 293 26.69 13.55 20.78
N LYS A 294 27.47 12.82 21.56
CA LYS A 294 27.94 13.26 22.88
C LYS A 294 28.81 14.52 22.86
N ASP A 295 29.53 14.75 21.74
CA ASP A 295 30.42 15.89 21.53
C ASP A 295 29.73 17.20 21.11
N ARG A 296 28.44 17.15 20.75
CA ARG A 296 27.71 18.33 20.24
C ARG A 296 26.65 18.89 21.21
N GLY A 297 26.46 18.26 22.37
CA GLY A 297 25.41 18.64 23.30
C GLY A 297 23.99 18.38 22.83
N SER A 298 23.02 18.44 23.73
CA SER A 298 21.61 18.27 23.38
C SER A 298 21.12 19.42 22.48
N PRO A 299 20.33 19.14 21.46
CA PRO A 299 19.65 20.17 20.67
C PRO A 299 18.87 21.08 21.62
N ASP A 300 18.96 22.39 21.37
CA ASP A 300 18.33 23.37 22.20
C ASP A 300 16.81 23.09 22.34
N ALA A 301 16.26 23.20 23.55
CA ALA A 301 14.82 23.05 23.81
C ALA A 301 13.94 23.99 22.95
N ALA A 302 14.53 25.07 22.40
CA ALA A 302 13.91 25.96 21.42
C ALA A 302 13.45 25.26 20.12
N HIS A 303 13.93 24.05 19.80
CA HIS A 303 13.62 23.34 18.56
C HIS A 303 12.45 22.35 18.67
N HIS A 304 11.64 22.43 19.71
CA HIS A 304 10.47 21.54 19.90
C HIS A 304 10.83 20.05 19.85
N MET A 305 11.91 19.66 20.50
CA MET A 305 12.42 18.30 20.53
C MET A 305 12.01 17.58 21.81
N ASN A 306 11.54 16.34 21.67
CA ASN A 306 11.38 15.41 22.78
C ASN A 306 12.71 14.71 23.02
N LEU A 307 13.30 14.91 24.17
CA LEU A 307 14.59 14.31 24.56
C LEU A 307 14.35 13.13 25.51
N MET A 308 15.06 12.05 25.29
CA MET A 308 15.02 10.86 26.13
C MET A 308 16.35 10.11 26.09
N ARG A 309 16.59 9.25 27.05
CA ARG A 309 17.78 8.41 27.10
C ARG A 309 17.40 6.95 27.07
N GLY A 310 18.29 6.13 26.51
CA GLY A 310 18.07 4.71 26.47
C GLY A 310 19.30 3.92 26.07
N ARG A 311 19.20 2.62 26.27
CA ARG A 311 20.24 1.66 25.93
C ARG A 311 19.83 0.79 24.75
N ILE A 312 20.74 0.58 23.81
CA ILE A 312 20.57 -0.39 22.71
C ILE A 312 20.61 -1.80 23.31
N VAL A 313 19.52 -2.54 23.13
CA VAL A 313 19.34 -3.93 23.62
C VAL A 313 19.38 -4.95 22.49
N GLY A 314 19.30 -4.50 21.24
CA GLY A 314 19.40 -5.35 20.07
C GLY A 314 19.63 -4.53 18.81
N GLU A 315 20.22 -5.16 17.81
CA GLU A 315 20.46 -4.53 16.51
C GLU A 315 20.31 -5.55 15.38
N SER A 316 20.01 -5.07 14.18
CA SER A 316 19.90 -5.89 12.98
C SER A 316 20.49 -5.11 11.80
N ASP A 317 21.42 -5.74 11.07
CA ASP A 317 22.04 -5.16 9.87
C ASP A 317 21.23 -5.54 8.62
N PHE A 318 20.74 -4.53 7.91
CA PHE A 318 20.03 -4.68 6.61
C PHE A 318 20.90 -4.25 5.42
N GLY A 319 22.22 -4.18 5.59
CA GLY A 319 23.19 -3.81 4.57
C GLY A 319 23.39 -2.30 4.43
N THR A 320 22.37 -1.55 4.12
CA THR A 320 22.43 -0.08 3.98
C THR A 320 21.95 0.67 5.21
N VAL A 321 21.15 0.01 6.05
CA VAL A 321 20.51 0.57 7.24
C VAL A 321 20.67 -0.41 8.41
N TRP A 322 20.91 0.12 9.60
CA TRP A 322 20.83 -0.61 10.85
C TRP A 322 19.50 -0.32 11.55
N SER A 323 18.83 -1.35 12.04
CA SER A 323 17.70 -1.23 12.96
C SER A 323 18.18 -1.48 14.38
N LEU A 324 18.00 -0.48 15.24
CA LEU A 324 18.41 -0.51 16.65
C LEU A 324 17.17 -0.61 17.53
N ARG A 325 17.16 -1.57 18.45
CA ARG A 325 16.09 -1.73 19.44
C ARG A 325 16.59 -1.15 20.77
N LEU A 326 15.88 -0.18 21.30
CA LEU A 326 16.26 0.55 22.49
C LEU A 326 15.30 0.28 23.66
N ARG A 327 15.86 0.14 24.84
CA ARG A 327 15.17 0.21 26.12
C ARG A 327 15.42 1.60 26.71
N LEU A 328 14.35 2.33 27.00
CA LEU A 328 14.45 3.70 27.50
C LEU A 328 14.67 3.74 29.03
N ASP A 329 15.43 4.74 29.48
CA ASP A 329 15.61 5.08 30.88
C ASP A 329 14.41 5.91 31.34
N ALA A 330 13.25 5.24 31.45
CA ALA A 330 11.97 5.88 31.74
C ALA A 330 11.42 5.40 33.08
N PRO A 331 10.78 6.30 33.89
CA PRO A 331 10.32 5.95 35.25
C PRO A 331 9.10 5.01 35.26
N GLY A 332 8.37 4.91 34.17
CA GLY A 332 7.19 4.06 34.06
C GLY A 332 7.52 2.59 33.73
N PRO A 333 6.52 1.69 33.81
CA PRO A 333 6.72 0.27 33.54
C PRO A 333 7.22 0.06 32.08
N PRO A 334 8.06 -0.95 31.85
CA PRO A 334 8.55 -1.26 30.52
C PRO A 334 7.39 -1.61 29.57
N SER A 335 7.58 -1.39 28.28
CA SER A 335 6.67 -1.89 27.25
C SER A 335 6.55 -3.42 27.35
N GLN A 336 5.45 -4.00 26.88
CA GLN A 336 5.19 -5.45 26.93
C GLN A 336 6.15 -6.28 26.04
N GLY A 337 7.22 -5.71 25.54
CA GLY A 337 8.22 -6.37 24.70
C GLY A 337 9.63 -6.23 25.24
N ASP A 338 10.60 -6.77 24.51
CA ASP A 338 12.02 -6.75 24.87
C ASP A 338 12.65 -5.35 24.70
N PHE A 339 11.97 -4.43 24.03
CA PHE A 339 12.43 -3.05 23.79
C PHE A 339 11.23 -2.08 23.78
N ASP A 340 11.52 -0.78 23.81
CA ASP A 340 10.52 0.28 23.86
C ASP A 340 10.38 1.03 22.52
N LEU A 341 11.51 1.20 21.83
CA LEU A 341 11.59 2.00 20.62
C LEU A 341 12.56 1.36 19.62
N GLU A 342 12.16 1.36 18.35
CA GLU A 342 13.02 0.97 17.24
C GLU A 342 13.50 2.23 16.50
N VAL A 343 14.78 2.25 16.14
CA VAL A 343 15.43 3.38 15.44
C VAL A 343 16.13 2.84 14.20
N GLU A 344 15.92 3.50 13.07
CA GLU A 344 16.68 3.20 11.86
C GLU A 344 17.81 4.20 11.65
N VAL A 345 19.00 3.68 11.43
CA VAL A 345 20.21 4.47 11.24
C VAL A 345 20.91 4.04 9.95
N PRO A 346 21.20 4.96 9.01
CA PRO A 346 22.01 4.64 7.84
C PRO A 346 23.37 4.05 8.25
N ARG A 347 23.86 3.06 7.50
CA ARG A 347 25.15 2.39 7.79
C ARG A 347 26.28 3.39 8.02
N LEU A 348 26.41 4.38 7.16
CA LEU A 348 27.45 5.41 7.31
C LEU A 348 27.36 6.16 8.64
N VAL A 349 26.13 6.47 9.11
CA VAL A 349 25.92 7.15 10.40
C VAL A 349 26.24 6.22 11.55
N TYR A 350 25.88 4.94 11.46
CA TYR A 350 26.23 3.91 12.45
C TYR A 350 27.75 3.82 12.65
N GLU A 351 28.53 3.80 11.57
CA GLU A 351 30.00 3.73 11.57
C GLU A 351 30.61 5.05 12.10
N ILE A 352 30.17 6.21 11.63
CA ILE A 352 30.67 7.53 12.07
C ILE A 352 30.42 7.77 13.57
N LEU A 353 29.29 7.32 14.08
CA LEU A 353 28.93 7.46 15.49
C LEU A 353 29.56 6.36 16.37
N GLU A 354 30.26 5.38 15.80
CA GLU A 354 30.83 4.23 16.49
C GLU A 354 29.82 3.54 17.43
N ILE A 355 28.57 3.36 16.96
CA ILE A 355 27.44 2.90 17.78
C ILE A 355 27.70 1.54 18.40
N GLU A 356 28.50 0.69 17.75
CA GLU A 356 28.92 -0.61 18.26
C GLU A 356 29.64 -0.51 19.64
N ARG A 357 30.39 0.57 19.85
CA ARG A 357 31.22 0.76 21.07
C ARG A 357 30.42 1.33 22.24
N ASP A 358 29.33 2.05 21.95
CA ASP A 358 28.53 2.71 22.99
C ASP A 358 27.07 2.28 22.89
N ARG A 359 26.56 1.75 23.98
CA ARG A 359 25.19 1.24 24.05
C ARG A 359 24.21 2.24 24.67
N HIS A 360 24.68 3.33 25.28
CA HIS A 360 23.82 4.33 25.90
C HIS A 360 23.79 5.62 25.10
N TRP A 361 22.60 5.99 24.67
CA TRP A 361 22.40 7.14 23.80
C TRP A 361 21.31 8.08 24.31
N GLU A 362 21.52 9.36 24.07
CA GLU A 362 20.46 10.35 24.12
C GLU A 362 19.78 10.40 22.76
N LEU A 363 18.44 10.45 22.80
CA LEU A 363 17.58 10.41 21.61
C LEU A 363 16.82 11.73 21.52
N SER A 364 16.59 12.19 20.31
CA SER A 364 15.70 13.31 20.03
C SER A 364 14.65 12.99 19.01
N ILE A 365 13.42 13.40 19.27
CA ILE A 365 12.28 13.24 18.37
C ILE A 365 11.61 14.59 18.22
N HIS A 366 11.57 15.12 16.99
CA HIS A 366 10.85 16.35 16.73
C HIS A 366 9.35 16.14 16.95
N ARG A 367 8.65 17.10 17.59
CA ARG A 367 7.21 16.97 17.89
C ARG A 367 6.35 16.69 16.63
N GLY A 368 6.77 17.19 15.44
CA GLY A 368 6.12 16.92 14.16
C GLY A 368 6.31 15.50 13.63
N SER A 369 7.21 14.73 14.26
CA SER A 369 7.44 13.31 13.91
C SER A 369 6.66 12.34 14.79
N ILE A 370 5.90 12.84 15.75
CA ILE A 370 4.97 12.07 16.58
C ILE A 370 3.57 12.24 16.00
N HIS A 371 3.05 11.17 15.40
CA HIS A 371 1.76 11.20 14.73
C HIS A 371 0.70 10.54 15.62
N VAL A 372 -0.23 11.36 16.08
CA VAL A 372 -1.33 10.88 16.92
C VAL A 372 -2.42 10.27 16.06
N LEU A 373 -2.78 9.03 16.39
CA LEU A 373 -3.84 8.31 15.71
C LEU A 373 -5.24 8.80 16.17
N PRO A 374 -6.25 8.78 15.32
CA PRO A 374 -7.63 8.95 15.72
C PRO A 374 -8.04 7.88 16.75
N THR A 375 -8.80 8.31 17.76
CA THR A 375 -9.40 7.42 18.78
C THR A 375 -10.69 6.80 18.26
#